data_aaecdf0aa538582fb16622467f1a0ee1
#
_entry.id   aaecdf0aa538582fb16622467f1a0ee1
#
_cell.length_a   1.000
_cell.length_b   1.000
_cell.length_c   1.000
_cell.angle_alpha   90.00
_cell.angle_beta   90.00
_cell.angle_gamma   90.00
#
_symmetry.space_group_name_H-M   'P 1'
#
loop_
_entity.id
_entity.type
_entity.pdbx_description
1 polymer ?
#
loop_
_entity_poly.entity_id
_entity_poly.type
_entity_poly.pdbx_seq_one_letter_code
_entity_poly.pdbx_strand_id
1 'polypeptide(L)'
;MFQAGDLLVYGTTGVCRVLSIDRRQERVGSTRQERLYYQLKPIYQGGLIYTPVDNDKVSMRPIISRQEAEDLISEIPTLHPAACRASTTQALTQQYQASLRQHNCRSLVELAMSIHAKRRQAESQNRRLGMVDERYLKQAEQLLFGELAAALEIPYEAVQPYIADRIAAVHSCSAKQHEKSYGTKEGLAFSEAPETVD
;
A
#
# COMPACT_ATOMS: atom_id res chain seq x y z
N MET A 1 17.59 -13.07 9.96
CA MET A 1 17.53 -12.63 11.37
C MET A 1 17.74 -11.13 11.37
N PHE A 2 16.87 -10.34 12.01
CA PHE A 2 17.00 -8.88 12.10
C PHE A 2 18.02 -8.48 13.14
N GLN A 3 18.59 -7.28 13.02
CA GLN A 3 19.55 -6.69 13.96
C GLN A 3 18.92 -5.49 14.69
N ALA A 4 19.54 -5.07 15.79
CA ALA A 4 19.12 -3.85 16.49
C ALA A 4 19.27 -2.64 15.55
N GLY A 5 18.24 -1.81 15.49
CA GLY A 5 18.11 -0.68 14.56
C GLY A 5 17.28 -0.98 13.31
N ASP A 6 17.14 -2.24 12.91
CA ASP A 6 16.39 -2.62 11.72
C ASP A 6 14.91 -2.25 11.83
N LEU A 7 14.32 -1.91 10.68
CA LEU A 7 12.88 -1.72 10.52
C LEU A 7 12.27 -2.98 9.91
N LEU A 8 11.18 -3.42 10.50
CA LEU A 8 10.41 -4.56 10.02
C LEU A 8 8.90 -4.30 10.13
N VAL A 9 8.13 -4.99 9.32
CA VAL A 9 6.68 -5.04 9.46
C VAL A 9 6.32 -6.23 10.35
N TYR A 10 5.59 -5.97 11.43
CA TYR A 10 5.13 -6.96 12.40
C TYR A 10 3.62 -7.15 12.30
N GLY A 11 3.20 -8.17 11.55
CA GLY A 11 1.79 -8.51 11.35
C GLY A 11 0.91 -7.30 11.00
N THR A 12 -0.16 -7.13 11.74
CA THR A 12 -1.10 -6.00 11.62
C THR A 12 -0.78 -4.82 12.53
N THR A 13 0.32 -4.86 13.25
CA THR A 13 0.84 -3.71 14.02
C THR A 13 1.52 -2.69 13.11
N GLY A 14 2.08 -3.15 11.99
CA GLY A 14 2.79 -2.31 11.04
C GLY A 14 4.28 -2.20 11.34
N VAL A 15 4.87 -1.05 11.00
CA VAL A 15 6.32 -0.86 11.10
C VAL A 15 6.79 -0.76 12.53
N CYS A 16 7.76 -1.59 12.86
CA CYS A 16 8.43 -1.64 14.16
C CYS A 16 9.94 -1.51 13.97
N ARG A 17 10.60 -0.89 14.94
CA ARG A 17 12.06 -0.88 15.04
C ARG A 17 12.52 -1.95 16.03
N VAL A 18 13.52 -2.74 15.67
CA VAL A 18 14.19 -3.65 16.58
C VAL A 18 15.05 -2.83 17.53
N LEU A 19 14.76 -2.86 18.82
CA LEU A 19 15.57 -2.18 19.85
C LEU A 19 16.73 -3.04 20.32
N SER A 20 16.45 -4.30 20.65
CA SER A 20 17.43 -5.27 21.12
C SER A 20 17.00 -6.69 20.80
N ILE A 21 17.97 -7.60 20.97
CA ILE A 21 17.75 -9.05 20.90
C ILE A 21 18.26 -9.62 22.22
N ASP A 22 17.33 -10.06 23.05
CA ASP A 22 17.64 -10.48 24.41
C ASP A 22 17.37 -11.97 24.61
N ARG A 23 18.22 -12.62 25.40
CA ARG A 23 17.94 -13.98 25.89
C ARG A 23 16.99 -13.89 27.06
N ARG A 24 15.88 -14.62 26.97
CA ARG A 24 14.92 -14.73 28.06
C ARG A 24 14.71 -16.18 28.43
N GLN A 25 14.59 -16.42 29.74
CA GLN A 25 14.20 -17.73 30.22
C GLN A 25 12.68 -17.88 30.13
N GLU A 26 12.24 -18.82 29.31
CA GLU A 26 10.84 -19.18 29.15
C GLU A 26 10.60 -20.54 29.82
N ARG A 27 9.44 -20.66 30.47
CA ARG A 27 9.01 -21.92 31.05
C ARG A 27 8.18 -22.70 30.08
N VAL A 28 8.74 -23.75 29.51
CA VAL A 28 8.03 -24.67 28.63
C VAL A 28 7.72 -25.95 29.41
N GLY A 29 6.50 -26.08 29.92
CA GLY A 29 6.12 -27.16 30.83
C GLY A 29 6.84 -27.07 32.19
N SER A 30 7.60 -28.08 32.52
CA SER A 30 8.42 -28.14 33.76
C SER A 30 9.86 -27.67 33.58
N THR A 31 10.29 -27.41 32.35
CA THR A 31 11.71 -27.06 32.03
C THR A 31 11.84 -25.58 31.72
N ARG A 32 12.93 -24.96 32.19
CA ARG A 32 13.32 -23.61 31.78
C ARG A 32 14.22 -23.71 30.56
N GLN A 33 13.86 -23.02 29.49
CA GLN A 33 14.63 -22.93 28.26
C GLN A 33 15.01 -21.48 27.99
N GLU A 34 16.22 -21.23 27.52
CA GLU A 34 16.63 -19.93 27.02
C GLU A 34 16.14 -19.78 25.58
N ARG A 35 15.45 -18.68 25.28
CA ARG A 35 14.99 -18.33 23.95
C ARG A 35 15.34 -16.89 23.64
N LEU A 36 15.70 -16.63 22.39
CA LEU A 36 15.98 -15.28 21.92
C LEU A 36 14.69 -14.55 21.61
N TYR A 37 14.60 -13.31 22.05
CA TYR A 37 13.46 -12.43 21.83
C TYR A 37 13.89 -11.14 21.18
N TYR A 38 13.14 -10.69 20.19
CA TYR A 38 13.17 -9.32 19.74
C TYR A 38 12.40 -8.44 20.72
N GLN A 39 12.97 -7.30 21.06
CA GLN A 39 12.26 -6.17 21.63
C GLN A 39 11.95 -5.19 20.51
N LEU A 40 10.68 -5.08 20.14
CA LEU A 40 10.21 -4.25 19.04
C LEU A 40 9.50 -3.02 19.57
N LYS A 41 9.78 -1.86 18.96
CA LYS A 41 9.07 -0.61 19.21
C LYS A 41 8.28 -0.23 17.97
N PRO A 42 6.92 -0.26 17.99
CA PRO A 42 6.12 0.28 16.92
C PRO A 42 6.44 1.77 16.72
N ILE A 43 6.54 2.22 15.45
CA ILE A 43 6.92 3.62 15.15
C ILE A 43 5.73 4.55 15.32
N TYR A 44 4.54 4.10 14.93
CA TYR A 44 3.32 4.92 14.91
C TYR A 44 2.33 4.58 16.01
N GLN A 45 2.71 3.70 16.92
CA GLN A 45 1.90 3.29 18.07
C GLN A 45 2.75 3.25 19.33
N GLY A 46 2.12 3.40 20.49
CA GLY A 46 2.81 3.28 21.76
C GLY A 46 3.07 1.83 22.18
N GLY A 47 3.96 1.66 23.17
CA GLY A 47 4.25 0.36 23.77
C GLY A 47 5.50 -0.32 23.23
N LEU A 48 5.79 -1.50 23.81
CA LEU A 48 6.88 -2.39 23.42
C LEU A 48 6.31 -3.78 23.18
N ILE A 49 6.82 -4.46 22.19
CA ILE A 49 6.44 -5.83 21.83
C ILE A 49 7.64 -6.72 22.06
N TYR A 50 7.43 -7.82 22.77
CA TYR A 50 8.41 -8.86 22.92
C TYR A 50 7.95 -10.09 22.16
N THR A 51 8.73 -10.53 21.18
CA THR A 51 8.39 -11.68 20.35
C THR A 51 9.59 -12.60 20.19
N PRO A 52 9.42 -13.91 20.25
CA PRO A 52 10.52 -14.83 19.95
C PRO A 52 11.06 -14.60 18.55
N VAL A 53 12.37 -14.76 18.38
CA VAL A 53 13.04 -14.61 17.07
C VAL A 53 12.53 -15.62 16.04
N ASP A 54 12.17 -16.80 16.50
CA ASP A 54 11.63 -17.93 15.75
C ASP A 54 10.10 -18.00 15.77
N ASN A 55 9.43 -16.85 16.00
CA ASN A 55 7.96 -16.79 16.02
C ASN A 55 7.41 -16.95 14.59
N ASP A 56 6.64 -18.01 14.37
CA ASP A 56 5.93 -18.34 13.13
C ASP A 56 4.45 -17.90 13.12
N LYS A 57 3.92 -17.48 14.30
CA LYS A 57 2.51 -17.11 14.46
C LYS A 57 2.18 -15.73 13.90
N VAL A 58 3.15 -14.83 13.91
CA VAL A 58 3.01 -13.46 13.42
C VAL A 58 4.04 -13.21 12.33
N SER A 59 3.59 -12.79 11.16
CA SER A 59 4.47 -12.48 10.04
C SER A 59 5.44 -11.36 10.41
N MET A 60 6.71 -11.58 10.18
CA MET A 60 7.78 -10.60 10.30
C MET A 60 8.56 -10.54 8.99
N ARG A 61 8.59 -9.36 8.36
CA ARG A 61 9.35 -9.13 7.14
C ARG A 61 10.04 -7.77 7.17
N PRO A 62 11.11 -7.56 6.40
CA PRO A 62 11.66 -6.21 6.24
C PRO A 62 10.61 -5.28 5.62
N ILE A 63 10.76 -3.97 5.85
CA ILE A 63 10.02 -2.97 5.10
C ILE A 63 10.43 -3.04 3.62
N ILE A 64 9.57 -2.56 2.73
CA ILE A 64 9.93 -2.42 1.32
C ILE A 64 11.05 -1.38 1.17
N SER A 65 11.85 -1.53 0.12
CA SER A 65 12.86 -0.54 -0.25
C SER A 65 12.21 0.74 -0.79
N ARG A 66 13.00 1.83 -0.84
CA ARG A 66 12.55 3.07 -1.46
C ARG A 66 12.12 2.87 -2.92
N GLN A 67 12.89 2.08 -3.68
CA GLN A 67 12.58 1.80 -5.08
C GLN A 67 11.25 1.06 -5.23
N GLU A 68 11.02 0.01 -4.43
CA GLU A 68 9.76 -0.73 -4.43
C GLU A 68 8.55 0.16 -4.04
N ALA A 69 8.76 1.11 -3.12
CA ALA A 69 7.73 2.08 -2.75
C ALA A 69 7.38 3.02 -3.92
N GLU A 70 8.40 3.55 -4.62
CA GLU A 70 8.21 4.41 -5.80
C GLU A 70 7.54 3.66 -6.96
N ASP A 71 7.97 2.43 -7.21
CA ASP A 71 7.39 1.57 -8.25
C ASP A 71 5.92 1.27 -7.95
N LEU A 72 5.61 0.92 -6.70
CA LEU A 72 4.23 0.69 -6.26
C LEU A 72 3.35 1.93 -6.44
N ILE A 73 3.84 3.12 -6.06
CA ILE A 73 3.11 4.37 -6.22
C ILE A 73 2.84 4.68 -7.70
N SER A 74 3.82 4.44 -8.56
CA SER A 74 3.67 4.66 -10.01
C SER A 74 2.71 3.67 -10.67
N GLU A 75 2.51 2.48 -10.10
CA GLU A 75 1.52 1.52 -10.56
C GLU A 75 0.07 1.86 -10.16
N ILE A 76 -0.15 2.66 -9.10
CA ILE A 76 -1.50 2.97 -8.58
C ILE A 76 -2.48 3.42 -9.68
N PRO A 77 -2.12 4.31 -10.62
CA PRO A 77 -3.05 4.75 -11.67
C PRO A 77 -3.52 3.64 -12.61
N THR A 78 -2.73 2.56 -12.73
CA THR A 78 -3.04 1.41 -13.60
C THR A 78 -3.87 0.34 -12.89
N LEU A 79 -3.95 0.41 -11.57
CA LEU A 79 -4.73 -0.52 -10.76
C LEU A 79 -6.20 -0.14 -10.79
N HIS A 80 -7.05 -1.07 -11.20
CA HIS A 80 -8.51 -0.88 -11.25
C HIS A 80 -9.23 -1.99 -10.46
N PRO A 81 -9.00 -2.07 -9.12
CA PRO A 81 -9.66 -3.10 -8.33
C PRO A 81 -11.18 -2.87 -8.33
N ALA A 82 -11.93 -3.93 -8.56
CA ALA A 82 -13.37 -3.89 -8.44
C ALA A 82 -13.80 -3.58 -7.00
N ALA A 83 -14.89 -2.84 -6.85
CA ALA A 83 -15.48 -2.61 -5.54
C ALA A 83 -15.83 -3.95 -4.87
N CYS A 84 -15.32 -4.15 -3.67
CA CYS A 84 -15.51 -5.38 -2.92
C CYS A 84 -16.99 -5.53 -2.54
N ARG A 85 -17.64 -6.59 -3.01
CA ARG A 85 -19.05 -6.88 -2.73
C ARG A 85 -19.16 -8.23 -2.04
N ALA A 86 -19.90 -8.28 -0.96
CA ALA A 86 -20.24 -9.52 -0.28
C ALA A 86 -21.71 -9.51 0.11
N SER A 87 -22.31 -10.69 0.14
CA SER A 87 -23.73 -10.86 0.49
C SER A 87 -24.01 -10.60 1.96
N THR A 88 -23.00 -10.75 2.82
CA THR A 88 -23.11 -10.54 4.27
C THR A 88 -21.94 -9.73 4.81
N THR A 89 -22.16 -9.02 5.91
CA THR A 89 -21.11 -8.30 6.64
C THR A 89 -20.00 -9.22 7.11
N GLN A 90 -20.32 -10.46 7.46
CA GLN A 90 -19.34 -11.45 7.88
C GLN A 90 -18.41 -11.85 6.73
N ALA A 91 -18.96 -12.16 5.55
CA ALA A 91 -18.18 -12.47 4.36
C ALA A 91 -17.28 -11.30 3.94
N LEU A 92 -17.80 -10.07 4.00
CA LEU A 92 -17.03 -8.85 3.73
C LEU A 92 -15.85 -8.70 4.71
N THR A 93 -16.09 -8.91 5.99
CA THR A 93 -15.07 -8.87 7.04
C THR A 93 -13.97 -9.91 6.80
N GLN A 94 -14.35 -11.14 6.45
CA GLN A 94 -13.40 -12.21 6.14
C GLN A 94 -12.53 -11.87 4.91
N GLN A 95 -13.13 -11.29 3.88
CA GLN A 95 -12.42 -10.88 2.68
C GLN A 95 -11.39 -9.77 2.98
N TYR A 96 -11.77 -8.74 3.75
CA TYR A 96 -10.86 -7.67 4.16
C TYR A 96 -9.73 -8.19 5.05
N GLN A 97 -10.05 -9.09 5.99
CA GLN A 97 -9.03 -9.74 6.83
C GLN A 97 -8.05 -10.57 5.99
N ALA A 98 -8.54 -11.28 4.96
CA ALA A 98 -7.68 -12.05 4.07
C ALA A 98 -6.67 -11.14 3.34
N SER A 99 -7.12 -9.98 2.82
CA SER A 99 -6.24 -9.00 2.19
C SER A 99 -5.19 -8.44 3.18
N LEU A 100 -5.59 -8.10 4.40
CA LEU A 100 -4.65 -7.63 5.43
C LEU A 100 -3.62 -8.70 5.83
N ARG A 101 -4.00 -9.98 5.83
CA ARG A 101 -3.11 -11.10 6.17
C ARG A 101 -2.08 -11.43 5.10
N GLN A 102 -2.20 -10.89 3.90
CA GLN A 102 -1.16 -11.04 2.88
C GLN A 102 0.12 -10.29 3.23
N HIS A 103 0.04 -9.33 4.16
CA HIS A 103 1.17 -8.56 4.70
C HIS A 103 2.08 -7.95 3.62
N ASN A 104 1.52 -7.52 2.49
CA ASN A 104 2.25 -6.81 1.44
C ASN A 104 1.56 -5.49 1.08
N CYS A 105 2.33 -4.50 0.67
CA CYS A 105 1.84 -3.16 0.35
C CYS A 105 0.86 -3.16 -0.84
N ARG A 106 1.08 -4.00 -1.85
CA ARG A 106 0.21 -4.08 -3.03
C ARG A 106 -1.22 -4.46 -2.64
N SER A 107 -1.38 -5.49 -1.81
CA SER A 107 -2.71 -5.91 -1.31
C SER A 107 -3.37 -4.83 -0.45
N LEU A 108 -2.59 -4.04 0.29
CA LEU A 108 -3.12 -2.90 1.05
C LEU A 108 -3.60 -1.78 0.12
N VAL A 109 -2.85 -1.47 -0.95
CA VAL A 109 -3.28 -0.52 -1.99
C VAL A 109 -4.56 -0.99 -2.66
N GLU A 110 -4.61 -2.23 -3.13
CA GLU A 110 -5.79 -2.80 -3.79
C GLU A 110 -7.02 -2.77 -2.88
N LEU A 111 -6.85 -3.11 -1.60
CA LEU A 111 -7.90 -3.03 -0.60
C LEU A 111 -8.40 -1.60 -0.40
N ALA A 112 -7.50 -0.65 -0.18
CA ALA A 112 -7.85 0.75 0.00
C ALA A 112 -8.58 1.30 -1.24
N MET A 113 -8.06 1.04 -2.45
CA MET A 113 -8.68 1.48 -3.71
C MET A 113 -10.07 0.86 -3.92
N SER A 114 -10.27 -0.42 -3.60
CA SER A 114 -11.58 -1.07 -3.71
C SER A 114 -12.62 -0.45 -2.78
N ILE A 115 -12.22 -0.09 -1.55
CA ILE A 115 -13.10 0.59 -0.59
C ILE A 115 -13.34 2.04 -1.01
N HIS A 116 -12.34 2.75 -1.55
CA HIS A 116 -12.54 4.08 -2.13
C HIS A 116 -13.50 4.06 -3.33
N ALA A 117 -13.42 3.05 -4.20
CA ALA A 117 -14.38 2.87 -5.28
C ALA A 117 -15.81 2.68 -4.75
N LYS A 118 -15.97 1.89 -3.68
CA LYS A 118 -17.24 1.70 -2.98
C LYS A 118 -17.74 2.99 -2.33
N ARG A 119 -16.84 3.79 -1.74
CA ARG A 119 -17.17 5.11 -1.18
C ARG A 119 -17.74 6.03 -2.25
N ARG A 120 -17.05 6.19 -3.40
CA ARG A 120 -17.54 7.01 -4.53
C ARG A 120 -18.90 6.54 -5.04
N GLN A 121 -19.12 5.22 -5.11
CA GLN A 121 -20.43 4.67 -5.49
C GLN A 121 -21.53 4.98 -4.47
N ALA A 122 -21.22 4.92 -3.17
CA ALA A 122 -22.17 5.27 -2.12
C ALA A 122 -22.52 6.77 -2.16
N GLU A 123 -21.52 7.63 -2.31
CA GLU A 123 -21.68 9.09 -2.43
C GLU A 123 -22.53 9.49 -3.63
N SER A 124 -22.33 8.85 -4.80
CA SER A 124 -23.18 9.10 -5.98
C SER A 124 -24.65 8.70 -5.78
N GLN A 125 -24.93 7.88 -4.78
CA GLN A 125 -26.27 7.47 -4.38
C GLN A 125 -26.79 8.21 -3.13
N ASN A 126 -26.10 9.27 -2.68
CA ASN A 126 -26.36 9.99 -1.43
C ASN A 126 -26.37 9.06 -0.19
N ARG A 127 -25.53 8.03 -0.20
CA ARG A 127 -25.35 7.07 0.89
C ARG A 127 -23.97 7.26 1.53
N ARG A 128 -23.87 6.92 2.81
CA ARG A 128 -22.58 6.84 3.52
C ARG A 128 -21.94 5.48 3.32
N LEU A 129 -20.62 5.47 3.40
CA LEU A 129 -19.86 4.23 3.47
C LEU A 129 -20.24 3.45 4.75
N GLY A 130 -20.23 2.11 4.68
CA GLY A 130 -20.53 1.28 5.84
C GLY A 130 -19.44 1.35 6.91
N MET A 131 -19.80 1.23 8.19
CA MET A 131 -18.85 1.28 9.31
C MET A 131 -17.72 0.23 9.20
N VAL A 132 -18.03 -0.95 8.66
CA VAL A 132 -17.02 -2.01 8.44
C VAL A 132 -16.01 -1.55 7.38
N ASP A 133 -16.48 -0.99 6.27
CA ASP A 133 -15.64 -0.47 5.20
C ASP A 133 -14.73 0.65 5.73
N GLU A 134 -15.28 1.61 6.48
CA GLU A 134 -14.50 2.70 7.06
C GLU A 134 -13.39 2.22 7.99
N ARG A 135 -13.71 1.23 8.86
CA ARG A 135 -12.75 0.64 9.77
C ARG A 135 -11.59 -0.02 9.02
N TYR A 136 -11.90 -0.84 8.01
CA TYR A 136 -10.88 -1.56 7.25
C TYR A 136 -10.08 -0.65 6.32
N LEU A 137 -10.70 0.40 5.76
CA LEU A 137 -10.00 1.42 5.01
C LEU A 137 -8.95 2.12 5.89
N LYS A 138 -9.38 2.61 7.06
CA LYS A 138 -8.47 3.27 8.01
C LYS A 138 -7.31 2.35 8.42
N GLN A 139 -7.57 1.07 8.65
CA GLN A 139 -6.54 0.10 9.00
C GLN A 139 -5.57 -0.16 7.85
N ALA A 140 -6.07 -0.32 6.62
CA ALA A 140 -5.24 -0.51 5.43
C ALA A 140 -4.37 0.71 5.16
N GLU A 141 -4.93 1.92 5.20
CA GLU A 141 -4.21 3.17 5.03
C GLU A 141 -3.14 3.36 6.11
N GLN A 142 -3.46 3.05 7.36
CA GLN A 142 -2.49 3.18 8.46
C GLN A 142 -1.28 2.27 8.28
N LEU A 143 -1.49 1.02 7.86
CA LEU A 143 -0.41 0.08 7.59
C LEU A 143 0.40 0.48 6.36
N LEU A 144 -0.27 0.82 5.26
CA LEU A 144 0.35 1.23 4.01
C LEU A 144 1.17 2.52 4.18
N PHE A 145 0.56 3.56 4.72
CA PHE A 145 1.22 4.86 4.88
C PHE A 145 2.37 4.78 5.88
N GLY A 146 2.23 3.96 6.94
CA GLY A 146 3.32 3.72 7.88
C GLY A 146 4.54 3.08 7.21
N GLU A 147 4.33 2.11 6.33
CA GLU A 147 5.42 1.46 5.62
C GLU A 147 6.02 2.35 4.54
N LEU A 148 5.19 3.05 3.76
CA LEU A 148 5.66 4.01 2.77
C LEU A 148 6.44 5.17 3.40
N ALA A 149 5.98 5.71 4.53
CA ALA A 149 6.69 6.76 5.27
C ALA A 149 8.09 6.30 5.68
N ALA A 150 8.20 5.07 6.20
CA ALA A 150 9.47 4.49 6.61
C ALA A 150 10.40 4.21 5.42
N ALA A 151 9.86 3.68 4.30
CA ALA A 151 10.62 3.35 3.10
C ALA A 151 11.11 4.60 2.34
N LEU A 152 10.29 5.64 2.28
CA LEU A 152 10.59 6.91 1.61
C LEU A 152 11.35 7.89 2.51
N GLU A 153 11.45 7.59 3.80
CA GLU A 153 12.06 8.48 4.81
C GLU A 153 11.37 9.86 4.88
N ILE A 154 10.05 9.88 4.80
CA ILE A 154 9.22 11.08 4.90
C ILE A 154 8.29 11.01 6.12
N PRO A 155 7.80 12.15 6.64
CA PRO A 155 6.78 12.16 7.69
C PRO A 155 5.51 11.40 7.26
N TYR A 156 4.85 10.73 8.21
CA TYR A 156 3.63 9.98 7.94
C TYR A 156 2.54 10.83 7.25
N GLU A 157 2.39 12.06 7.69
CA GLU A 157 1.42 13.03 7.17
C GLU A 157 1.73 13.49 5.73
N ALA A 158 2.99 13.35 5.31
CA ALA A 158 3.43 13.72 3.98
C ALA A 158 3.18 12.61 2.93
N VAL A 159 2.85 11.38 3.35
CA VAL A 159 2.69 10.24 2.43
C VAL A 159 1.53 10.46 1.47
N GLN A 160 0.37 10.86 1.99
CA GLN A 160 -0.82 11.03 1.15
C GLN A 160 -0.65 12.13 0.08
N PRO A 161 -0.18 13.37 0.40
CA PRO A 161 0.13 14.37 -0.62
C PRO A 161 1.23 13.90 -1.58
N TYR A 162 2.27 13.22 -1.09
CA TYR A 162 3.32 12.67 -1.92
C TYR A 162 2.78 11.71 -3.00
N ILE A 163 1.91 10.77 -2.61
CA ILE A 163 1.25 9.85 -3.54
C ILE A 163 0.43 10.64 -4.58
N ALA A 164 -0.34 11.64 -4.15
CA ALA A 164 -1.16 12.45 -5.03
C ALA A 164 -0.32 13.20 -6.08
N ASP A 165 0.78 13.82 -5.66
CA ASP A 165 1.70 14.55 -6.54
C ASP A 165 2.37 13.61 -7.57
N ARG A 166 2.79 12.42 -7.13
CA ARG A 166 3.40 11.41 -8.03
C ARG A 166 2.41 10.91 -9.07
N ILE A 167 1.18 10.62 -8.67
CA ILE A 167 0.11 10.21 -9.59
C ILE A 167 -0.20 11.32 -10.61
N ALA A 168 -0.28 12.58 -10.18
CA ALA A 168 -0.49 13.71 -11.07
C ALA A 168 0.66 13.88 -12.07
N ALA A 169 1.90 13.67 -11.65
CA ALA A 169 3.07 13.72 -12.52
C ALA A 169 3.05 12.62 -13.61
N VAL A 170 2.63 11.41 -13.27
CA VAL A 170 2.47 10.29 -14.23
C VAL A 170 1.42 10.63 -15.29
N HIS A 171 0.26 11.17 -14.88
CA HIS A 171 -0.80 11.57 -15.81
C HIS A 171 -0.35 12.71 -16.73
N SER A 172 0.39 13.69 -16.25
CA SER A 172 0.90 14.80 -17.07
C SER A 172 1.96 14.36 -18.08
N CYS A 173 2.74 13.34 -17.76
CA CYS A 173 3.74 12.76 -18.66
C CYS A 173 3.07 11.95 -19.79
N SER A 174 2.05 11.16 -19.47
CA SER A 174 1.27 10.39 -20.44
C SER A 174 0.51 11.30 -21.43
N ALA A 175 -0.07 12.41 -20.98
CA ALA A 175 -0.75 13.38 -21.83
C ALA A 175 0.19 14.01 -22.87
N LYS A 176 1.41 14.38 -22.45
CA LYS A 176 2.42 14.94 -23.36
C LYS A 176 2.97 13.96 -24.40
N GLN A 177 2.94 12.66 -24.11
CA GLN A 177 3.34 11.63 -25.09
C GLN A 177 2.24 11.39 -26.13
N HIS A 178 0.96 11.49 -25.78
CA HIS A 178 -0.14 11.40 -26.74
C HIS A 178 -0.18 12.58 -27.70
N GLU A 179 0.14 13.79 -27.26
CA GLU A 179 0.16 14.99 -28.08
C GLU A 179 1.30 14.97 -29.13
N LYS A 180 2.46 14.38 -28.77
CA LYS A 180 3.59 14.18 -29.71
C LYS A 180 3.32 13.10 -30.77
N SER A 181 2.40 12.19 -30.55
CA SER A 181 2.06 11.10 -31.49
C SER A 181 1.08 11.55 -32.58
N TYR A 182 0.34 12.62 -32.39
CA TYR A 182 -0.59 13.18 -33.39
C TYR A 182 -0.03 14.31 -34.25
N GLY A 183 1.16 14.83 -33.90
CA GLY A 183 1.79 15.96 -34.59
C GLY A 183 2.61 15.63 -35.84
N THR A 184 2.62 14.39 -36.35
CA THR A 184 3.48 13.98 -37.46
C THR A 184 2.69 13.35 -38.64
N LYS A 185 1.46 13.77 -38.89
CA LYS A 185 0.72 13.38 -40.09
C LYS A 185 -0.08 14.55 -40.67
N GLU A 186 0.57 15.66 -40.97
CA GLU A 186 0.09 16.65 -41.92
C GLU A 186 1.27 17.16 -42.72
N GLY A 187 1.46 16.57 -43.89
CA GLY A 187 2.50 16.96 -44.83
C GLY A 187 2.45 16.11 -46.07
N LEU A 188 1.28 15.99 -46.69
CA LEU A 188 1.18 15.55 -48.09
C LEU A 188 0.33 16.57 -48.85
N ALA A 189 1.07 17.43 -49.53
CA ALA A 189 0.57 18.41 -50.47
C ALA A 189 -0.29 17.76 -51.57
N PHE A 190 -1.49 18.29 -51.78
CA PHE A 190 -2.25 18.09 -52.97
C PHE A 190 -1.73 19.09 -54.02
N SER A 191 -1.02 18.54 -55.00
CA SER A 191 -0.62 19.23 -56.22
C SER A 191 -1.85 19.41 -57.11
N GLU A 192 -2.04 20.64 -57.53
CA GLU A 192 -3.01 21.08 -58.53
C GLU A 192 -2.84 20.32 -59.85
N ALA A 193 -3.93 19.94 -60.48
CA ALA A 193 -4.01 19.54 -61.89
C ALA A 193 -4.75 20.65 -62.67
N PRO A 194 -4.29 21.03 -63.89
CA PRO A 194 -4.80 22.18 -64.60
C PRO A 194 -6.12 21.89 -65.34
N GLU A 195 -6.94 22.94 -65.43
CA GLU A 195 -8.10 23.05 -66.27
C GLU A 195 -7.73 22.87 -67.75
N THR A 196 -8.48 22.12 -68.47
CA THR A 196 -8.60 22.26 -69.91
C THR A 196 -10.06 22.59 -70.32
N VAL A 197 -10.13 23.75 -70.88
CA VAL A 197 -11.27 24.28 -71.67
C VAL A 197 -11.55 23.41 -72.90
N ASP A 198 -12.82 23.02 -73.11
CA ASP A 198 -13.66 23.20 -74.34
C ASP A 198 -15.07 22.75 -74.04
#